data_2584bd090ad9fef56b43dfe7ede428f5
#
_entry.id   2584bd090ad9fef56b43dfe7ede428f5
#
_cell.length_a   1.000
_cell.length_b   1.000
_cell.length_c   1.000
_cell.angle_alpha   90.00
_cell.angle_beta   90.00
_cell.angle_gamma   90.00
#
_symmetry.space_group_name_H-M   'P 1'
#
loop_
_entity.id
_entity.type
_entity.pdbx_description
1 polymer ?
#
loop_
_entity_poly.entity_id
_entity_poly.type
_entity_poly.pdbx_seq_one_letter_code
_entity_poly.pdbx_strand_id
1 'polypeptide(L)'
;MYQVAICDPIHAKGIQILEAQKDIVLHDYSKCPKKELLEKLIPMDALITRSMTPITSDFLKPLTNLKSIVRAGVGVDNIDLESCSQKGIVVMNIPTANTIAAVELTMAHLINAVRSFPCANDQIKHQRLWKREDWYGTELKNKKLGIIGFGNIGSRVGIRAKAFEMEVLAYDPYIPSSKATDLGVIYTKNFEDILQCDMITIHTPKNKETIDMIGAKEIERMKKGVILINCARGGLYNEDALYEALETKKVRWLGIDVFSKEPGIHNKLLDLPNVYATPHIGANTLESQEEISKQAAQGVMESLRGSSHPHALNLPMQAFDASVKAYLNLAQKLGYFSSQIHKGVCQKIELSLCGEINQFKDALVAFTLVGVLKPVVGDKINYINAPFVAKERGIEIKVSLKESASPYKNMLSLTLNAANGSISVSGTVFEEDILKLTEIDGFHIDIEPKGKMLLFRNTDIPGVIGSVGNAFARHGINIADFRLGRNTQKEALALIIVDEEVSLEVLEELKNIPACLSVHYVVI
;
A
#
# COMPACT_ATOMS: atom_id res chain seq x y z
N MET A 1 -16.91 13.24 -14.65
CA MET A 1 -17.67 12.26 -13.85
C MET A 1 -16.88 10.95 -13.85
N TYR A 2 -16.64 10.37 -12.69
CA TYR A 2 -15.88 9.13 -12.54
C TYR A 2 -16.76 7.91 -12.81
N GLN A 3 -16.24 6.93 -13.56
CA GLN A 3 -16.91 5.67 -13.86
C GLN A 3 -16.49 4.63 -12.82
N VAL A 4 -17.41 4.16 -11.99
CA VAL A 4 -17.15 3.19 -10.92
C VAL A 4 -17.93 1.91 -11.15
N ALA A 5 -17.26 0.76 -11.15
CA ALA A 5 -17.92 -0.54 -11.29
C ALA A 5 -17.87 -1.36 -10.00
N ILE A 6 -18.98 -2.01 -9.69
CA ILE A 6 -19.09 -3.07 -8.70
C ILE A 6 -18.99 -4.40 -9.44
N CYS A 7 -17.92 -5.17 -9.19
CA CYS A 7 -17.66 -6.44 -9.87
C CYS A 7 -18.25 -7.65 -9.13
N ASP A 8 -18.33 -7.56 -7.80
CA ASP A 8 -18.85 -8.62 -6.93
C ASP A 8 -19.92 -8.05 -5.99
N PRO A 9 -20.91 -8.83 -5.52
CA PRO A 9 -21.99 -8.33 -4.67
C PRO A 9 -21.49 -7.69 -3.38
N ILE A 10 -21.96 -6.47 -3.08
CA ILE A 10 -21.74 -5.74 -1.83
C ILE A 10 -23.10 -5.38 -1.19
N HIS A 11 -23.07 -4.97 0.08
CA HIS A 11 -24.28 -4.56 0.77
C HIS A 11 -24.85 -3.25 0.19
N ALA A 12 -26.20 -3.16 0.13
CA ALA A 12 -26.93 -2.04 -0.48
C ALA A 12 -26.53 -0.65 0.07
N LYS A 13 -26.05 -0.58 1.31
CA LYS A 13 -25.65 0.68 1.94
C LYS A 13 -24.48 1.36 1.23
N GLY A 14 -23.49 0.59 0.78
CA GLY A 14 -22.38 1.14 -0.03
C GLY A 14 -22.83 1.59 -1.41
N ILE A 15 -23.76 0.87 -2.04
CA ILE A 15 -24.37 1.26 -3.33
C ILE A 15 -25.05 2.62 -3.17
N GLN A 16 -25.91 2.78 -2.15
CA GLN A 16 -26.62 4.05 -1.86
C GLN A 16 -25.66 5.23 -1.65
N ILE A 17 -24.52 5.00 -0.98
CA ILE A 17 -23.51 6.05 -0.77
C ILE A 17 -22.92 6.51 -2.11
N LEU A 18 -22.61 5.60 -3.02
CA LEU A 18 -22.06 5.92 -4.33
C LEU A 18 -23.09 6.57 -5.27
N GLU A 19 -24.33 6.08 -5.29
CA GLU A 19 -25.43 6.64 -6.10
C GLU A 19 -25.79 8.08 -5.68
N ALA A 20 -25.58 8.43 -4.41
CA ALA A 20 -25.82 9.79 -3.92
C ALA A 20 -24.77 10.82 -4.40
N GLN A 21 -23.66 10.39 -5.04
CA GLN A 21 -22.60 11.28 -5.48
C GLN A 21 -22.87 11.83 -6.89
N LYS A 22 -22.81 13.16 -7.05
CA LYS A 22 -23.05 13.83 -8.33
C LYS A 22 -21.91 13.66 -9.35
N ASP A 23 -20.70 13.36 -8.86
CA ASP A 23 -19.48 13.20 -9.66
C ASP A 23 -19.16 11.74 -10.02
N ILE A 24 -20.01 10.78 -9.63
CA ILE A 24 -19.85 9.35 -9.86
C ILE A 24 -21.00 8.81 -10.74
N VAL A 25 -20.64 7.98 -11.72
CA VAL A 25 -21.55 7.12 -12.45
C VAL A 25 -21.29 5.70 -11.99
N LEU A 26 -22.26 5.10 -11.32
CA LEU A 26 -22.14 3.76 -10.76
C LEU A 26 -22.67 2.70 -11.74
N HIS A 27 -21.91 1.63 -11.92
CA HIS A 27 -22.27 0.46 -12.72
C HIS A 27 -22.23 -0.79 -11.84
N ASP A 28 -23.36 -1.41 -11.61
CA ASP A 28 -23.43 -2.70 -10.90
C ASP A 28 -23.35 -3.87 -11.88
N TYR A 29 -22.17 -4.48 -11.95
CA TYR A 29 -21.89 -5.69 -12.74
C TYR A 29 -21.77 -6.94 -11.89
N SER A 30 -22.18 -6.89 -10.63
CA SER A 30 -22.06 -8.02 -9.68
C SER A 30 -22.76 -9.31 -10.15
N LYS A 31 -23.75 -9.19 -11.03
CA LYS A 31 -24.48 -10.32 -11.65
C LYS A 31 -24.07 -10.57 -13.11
N CYS A 32 -23.10 -9.83 -13.63
CA CYS A 32 -22.66 -9.99 -15.02
C CYS A 32 -21.90 -11.30 -15.22
N PRO A 33 -22.13 -12.02 -16.33
CA PRO A 33 -21.32 -13.19 -16.67
C PRO A 33 -19.83 -12.80 -16.77
N LYS A 34 -18.95 -13.63 -16.18
CA LYS A 34 -17.50 -13.34 -16.14
C LYS A 34 -16.87 -13.12 -17.52
N LYS A 35 -17.40 -13.75 -18.57
CA LYS A 35 -16.92 -13.61 -19.95
C LYS A 35 -17.16 -12.22 -20.53
N GLU A 36 -18.22 -11.53 -20.07
CA GLU A 36 -18.61 -10.20 -20.57
C GLU A 36 -18.10 -9.09 -19.65
N LEU A 37 -17.72 -9.41 -18.42
CA LEU A 37 -17.35 -8.44 -17.39
C LEU A 37 -16.18 -7.57 -17.85
N LEU A 38 -15.13 -8.17 -18.40
CA LEU A 38 -13.90 -7.47 -18.76
C LEU A 38 -14.14 -6.34 -19.79
N GLU A 39 -14.95 -6.58 -20.80
CA GLU A 39 -15.28 -5.56 -21.82
C GLU A 39 -16.00 -4.35 -21.20
N LYS A 40 -16.92 -4.61 -20.26
CA LYS A 40 -17.67 -3.56 -19.58
C LYS A 40 -16.80 -2.73 -18.62
N LEU A 41 -15.67 -3.28 -18.17
CA LEU A 41 -14.74 -2.60 -17.27
C LEU A 41 -13.73 -1.68 -17.97
N ILE A 42 -13.58 -1.74 -19.30
CA ILE A 42 -12.60 -0.92 -20.05
C ILE A 42 -12.73 0.59 -19.77
N PRO A 43 -13.94 1.19 -19.73
CA PRO A 43 -14.09 2.63 -19.49
C PRO A 43 -14.04 3.04 -18.02
N MET A 44 -13.82 2.13 -17.07
CA MET A 44 -13.93 2.39 -15.65
C MET A 44 -12.69 3.09 -15.08
N ASP A 45 -12.92 4.04 -14.15
CA ASP A 45 -11.89 4.70 -13.37
C ASP A 45 -11.56 3.94 -12.07
N ALA A 46 -12.57 3.26 -11.48
CA ALA A 46 -12.37 2.46 -10.27
C ALA A 46 -13.23 1.20 -10.23
N LEU A 47 -12.75 0.19 -9.50
CA LEU A 47 -13.44 -1.07 -9.26
C LEU A 47 -13.64 -1.31 -7.76
N ILE A 48 -14.82 -1.84 -7.41
CA ILE A 48 -15.06 -2.49 -6.13
C ILE A 48 -15.19 -3.99 -6.39
N THR A 49 -14.32 -4.78 -5.78
CA THR A 49 -14.27 -6.24 -5.96
C THR A 49 -14.32 -6.98 -4.62
N ARG A 50 -14.53 -8.29 -4.68
CA ARG A 50 -14.35 -9.22 -3.55
C ARG A 50 -13.47 -10.40 -3.99
N SER A 51 -13.72 -11.59 -3.46
CA SER A 51 -12.93 -12.79 -3.78
C SER A 51 -13.29 -13.44 -5.12
N MET A 52 -14.46 -13.14 -5.71
CA MET A 52 -14.94 -13.84 -6.91
C MET A 52 -14.33 -13.31 -8.21
N THR A 53 -13.79 -12.08 -8.21
CA THR A 53 -13.15 -11.45 -9.37
C THR A 53 -11.63 -11.47 -9.21
N PRO A 54 -10.90 -12.36 -9.93
CA PRO A 54 -9.45 -12.36 -9.90
C PRO A 54 -8.90 -11.21 -10.74
N ILE A 55 -8.04 -10.41 -10.13
CA ILE A 55 -7.35 -9.27 -10.76
C ILE A 55 -5.93 -9.72 -11.09
N THR A 56 -5.75 -10.30 -12.26
CA THR A 56 -4.46 -10.78 -12.77
C THR A 56 -3.84 -9.74 -13.71
N SER A 57 -2.55 -9.93 -14.06
CA SER A 57 -1.88 -9.12 -15.08
C SER A 57 -2.65 -9.09 -16.40
N ASP A 58 -3.15 -10.25 -16.86
CA ASP A 58 -3.93 -10.33 -18.12
C ASP A 58 -5.27 -9.59 -18.00
N PHE A 59 -5.95 -9.70 -16.85
CA PHE A 59 -7.18 -8.97 -16.60
C PHE A 59 -6.98 -7.45 -16.67
N LEU A 60 -5.84 -6.96 -16.20
CA LEU A 60 -5.52 -5.54 -16.17
C LEU A 60 -5.11 -4.96 -17.54
N LYS A 61 -4.68 -5.79 -18.51
CA LYS A 61 -4.15 -5.31 -19.80
C LYS A 61 -5.05 -4.30 -20.52
N PRO A 62 -6.36 -4.55 -20.73
CA PRO A 62 -7.24 -3.63 -21.44
C PRO A 62 -7.71 -2.43 -20.60
N LEU A 63 -7.54 -2.46 -19.28
CA LEU A 63 -8.08 -1.46 -18.36
C LEU A 63 -7.12 -0.26 -18.24
N THR A 64 -7.04 0.56 -19.31
CA THR A 64 -6.08 1.66 -19.40
C THR A 64 -6.47 2.93 -18.64
N ASN A 65 -7.75 3.06 -18.24
CA ASN A 65 -8.29 4.20 -17.51
C ASN A 65 -8.33 3.97 -16.00
N LEU A 66 -8.11 2.73 -15.57
CA LEU A 66 -8.28 2.33 -14.18
C LEU A 66 -7.24 2.98 -13.28
N LYS A 67 -7.70 3.66 -12.23
CA LYS A 67 -6.89 4.39 -11.25
C LYS A 67 -6.88 3.71 -9.88
N SER A 68 -7.97 3.02 -9.53
CA SER A 68 -8.17 2.51 -8.17
C SER A 68 -8.96 1.21 -8.15
N ILE A 69 -8.56 0.30 -7.26
CA ILE A 69 -9.28 -0.92 -6.93
C ILE A 69 -9.48 -0.98 -5.43
N VAL A 70 -10.73 -1.12 -4.99
CA VAL A 70 -11.04 -1.38 -3.57
C VAL A 70 -11.56 -2.81 -3.43
N ARG A 71 -10.82 -3.62 -2.70
CA ARG A 71 -11.28 -4.96 -2.32
C ARG A 71 -12.16 -4.85 -1.09
N ALA A 72 -13.45 -5.09 -1.23
CA ALA A 72 -14.43 -5.10 -0.14
C ALA A 72 -14.21 -6.32 0.77
N GLY A 73 -13.21 -6.24 1.62
CA GLY A 73 -12.76 -7.25 2.59
C GLY A 73 -11.27 -7.16 2.88
N VAL A 74 -10.75 -8.07 3.71
CA VAL A 74 -9.38 -7.99 4.26
C VAL A 74 -8.31 -8.56 3.33
N GLY A 75 -8.48 -9.81 2.88
CA GLY A 75 -7.48 -10.48 2.05
C GLY A 75 -7.48 -9.97 0.63
N VAL A 76 -6.30 -9.96 0.00
CA VAL A 76 -6.12 -9.54 -1.40
C VAL A 76 -5.42 -10.61 -2.24
N ASP A 77 -5.57 -11.86 -1.83
CA ASP A 77 -4.91 -13.03 -2.46
C ASP A 77 -5.31 -13.20 -3.94
N ASN A 78 -6.45 -12.64 -4.34
CA ASN A 78 -6.94 -12.65 -5.71
C ASN A 78 -6.51 -11.42 -6.54
N ILE A 79 -5.65 -10.54 -6.01
CA ILE A 79 -5.19 -9.32 -6.68
C ILE A 79 -3.68 -9.37 -6.87
N ASP A 80 -3.23 -9.24 -8.11
CA ASP A 80 -1.82 -9.09 -8.46
C ASP A 80 -1.38 -7.64 -8.17
N LEU A 81 -0.88 -7.43 -6.94
CA LEU A 81 -0.46 -6.10 -6.46
C LEU A 81 0.71 -5.53 -7.27
N GLU A 82 1.62 -6.37 -7.75
CA GLU A 82 2.76 -5.93 -8.55
C GLU A 82 2.30 -5.40 -9.91
N SER A 83 1.44 -6.15 -10.61
CA SER A 83 0.87 -5.72 -11.88
C SER A 83 0.01 -4.45 -11.75
N CYS A 84 -0.74 -4.31 -10.63
CA CYS A 84 -1.45 -3.06 -10.33
C CYS A 84 -0.48 -1.89 -10.16
N SER A 85 0.62 -2.11 -9.43
CA SER A 85 1.62 -1.07 -9.17
C SER A 85 2.35 -0.64 -10.44
N GLN A 86 2.72 -1.58 -11.31
CA GLN A 86 3.32 -1.28 -12.61
C GLN A 86 2.42 -0.41 -13.49
N LYS A 87 1.10 -0.58 -13.38
CA LYS A 87 0.11 0.26 -14.09
C LYS A 87 -0.26 1.56 -13.36
N GLY A 88 0.26 1.79 -12.16
CA GLY A 88 -0.07 2.96 -11.35
C GLY A 88 -1.46 2.93 -10.72
N ILE A 89 -2.04 1.74 -10.55
CA ILE A 89 -3.36 1.54 -9.96
C ILE A 89 -3.22 1.40 -8.45
N VAL A 90 -3.93 2.25 -7.69
CA VAL A 90 -4.00 2.14 -6.22
C VAL A 90 -4.86 0.93 -5.85
N VAL A 91 -4.36 0.08 -4.96
CA VAL A 91 -5.12 -1.04 -4.40
C VAL A 91 -5.34 -0.81 -2.91
N MET A 92 -6.60 -0.84 -2.50
CA MET A 92 -7.04 -0.70 -1.11
C MET A 92 -7.82 -1.92 -0.64
N ASN A 93 -7.78 -2.20 0.65
CA ASN A 93 -8.62 -3.21 1.29
C ASN A 93 -9.38 -2.64 2.49
N ILE A 94 -10.19 -3.47 3.14
CA ILE A 94 -10.94 -3.09 4.36
C ILE A 94 -10.49 -4.01 5.51
N PRO A 95 -9.44 -3.63 6.27
CA PRO A 95 -8.75 -4.56 7.16
C PRO A 95 -9.43 -4.80 8.51
N THR A 96 -10.39 -3.98 8.93
CA THR A 96 -10.91 -4.01 10.31
C THR A 96 -12.40 -4.28 10.44
N ALA A 97 -13.19 -4.06 9.40
CA ALA A 97 -14.66 -4.09 9.46
C ALA A 97 -15.25 -5.48 9.81
N ASN A 98 -14.53 -6.57 9.54
CA ASN A 98 -14.97 -7.93 9.87
C ASN A 98 -14.29 -8.53 11.10
N THR A 99 -13.52 -7.74 11.85
CA THR A 99 -12.71 -8.25 12.96
C THR A 99 -13.55 -9.01 13.98
N ILE A 100 -14.66 -8.45 14.43
CA ILE A 100 -15.52 -9.06 15.45
C ILE A 100 -16.18 -10.34 14.92
N ALA A 101 -16.69 -10.33 13.69
CA ALA A 101 -17.31 -11.51 13.08
C ALA A 101 -16.32 -12.69 13.00
N ALA A 102 -15.07 -12.46 12.58
CA ALA A 102 -14.05 -13.50 12.52
C ALA A 102 -13.68 -14.03 13.92
N VAL A 103 -13.63 -13.16 14.92
CA VAL A 103 -13.41 -13.54 16.33
C VAL A 103 -14.54 -14.45 16.83
N GLU A 104 -15.78 -14.08 16.60
CA GLU A 104 -16.94 -14.83 17.03
C GLU A 104 -17.04 -16.19 16.35
N LEU A 105 -16.75 -16.26 15.05
CA LEU A 105 -16.69 -17.55 14.33
C LEU A 105 -15.56 -18.43 14.86
N THR A 106 -14.40 -17.87 15.17
CA THR A 106 -13.29 -18.63 15.81
C THR A 106 -13.71 -19.21 17.15
N MET A 107 -14.39 -18.41 17.98
CA MET A 107 -14.92 -18.91 19.26
C MET A 107 -16.03 -19.95 19.09
N ALA A 108 -16.88 -19.81 18.08
CA ALA A 108 -17.91 -20.80 17.73
C ALA A 108 -17.27 -22.14 17.34
N HIS A 109 -16.25 -22.15 16.47
CA HIS A 109 -15.49 -23.36 16.14
C HIS A 109 -14.84 -23.99 17.38
N LEU A 110 -14.23 -23.17 18.25
CA LEU A 110 -13.60 -23.64 19.48
C LEU A 110 -14.63 -24.33 20.40
N ILE A 111 -15.76 -23.71 20.65
CA ILE A 111 -16.83 -24.24 21.50
C ILE A 111 -17.42 -25.52 20.87
N ASN A 112 -17.66 -25.52 19.56
CA ASN A 112 -18.16 -26.71 18.86
C ASN A 112 -17.20 -27.89 18.95
N ALA A 113 -15.89 -27.65 18.81
CA ALA A 113 -14.86 -28.68 18.91
C ALA A 113 -14.81 -29.37 20.30
N VAL A 114 -15.11 -28.65 21.39
CA VAL A 114 -15.09 -29.21 22.74
C VAL A 114 -16.43 -29.78 23.18
N ARG A 115 -17.56 -29.39 22.57
CA ARG A 115 -18.90 -29.78 22.97
C ARG A 115 -19.64 -30.60 21.92
N SER A 116 -19.08 -30.80 20.73
CA SER A 116 -19.66 -31.57 19.62
C SER A 116 -21.10 -31.17 19.29
N PHE A 117 -21.45 -29.89 19.46
CA PHE A 117 -22.82 -29.39 19.36
C PHE A 117 -23.49 -29.74 18.01
N PRO A 118 -22.85 -29.55 16.84
CA PRO A 118 -23.50 -29.88 15.56
C PRO A 118 -23.90 -31.34 15.44
N CYS A 119 -23.02 -32.27 15.85
CA CYS A 119 -23.27 -33.70 15.76
C CYS A 119 -24.33 -34.15 16.76
N ALA A 120 -24.32 -33.66 17.99
CA ALA A 120 -25.33 -33.96 18.99
C ALA A 120 -26.71 -33.42 18.55
N ASN A 121 -26.77 -32.22 17.96
CA ASN A 121 -27.98 -31.66 17.39
C ASN A 121 -28.50 -32.49 16.22
N ASP A 122 -27.64 -32.95 15.31
CA ASP A 122 -28.01 -33.82 14.20
C ASP A 122 -28.60 -35.15 14.71
N GLN A 123 -27.94 -35.80 15.67
CA GLN A 123 -28.38 -37.04 16.26
C GLN A 123 -29.80 -36.94 16.83
N ILE A 124 -30.08 -35.95 17.69
CA ILE A 124 -31.42 -35.81 18.27
C ILE A 124 -32.47 -35.37 17.24
N LYS A 125 -32.11 -34.45 16.35
CA LYS A 125 -33.07 -33.81 15.43
C LYS A 125 -33.42 -34.69 14.23
N HIS A 126 -32.44 -35.36 13.63
CA HIS A 126 -32.61 -36.09 12.38
C HIS A 126 -32.66 -37.61 12.59
N GLN A 127 -31.81 -38.14 13.49
CA GLN A 127 -31.73 -39.56 13.77
C GLN A 127 -32.73 -40.00 14.86
N ARG A 128 -33.30 -39.05 15.63
CA ARG A 128 -34.22 -39.30 16.76
C ARG A 128 -33.65 -40.22 17.85
N LEU A 129 -32.33 -40.16 18.04
CA LEU A 129 -31.61 -40.92 19.04
C LEU A 129 -31.33 -40.08 20.29
N TRP A 130 -31.55 -40.68 21.46
CA TRP A 130 -31.28 -40.05 22.76
C TRP A 130 -30.15 -40.80 23.46
N LYS A 131 -28.88 -40.53 23.04
CA LYS A 131 -27.67 -41.19 23.56
C LYS A 131 -26.70 -40.12 24.10
N ARG A 132 -26.84 -39.79 25.39
CA ARG A 132 -26.00 -38.73 26.03
C ARG A 132 -24.55 -39.16 26.17
N GLU A 133 -24.31 -40.46 26.32
CA GLU A 133 -23.00 -41.10 26.47
C GLU A 133 -22.09 -40.92 25.28
N ASP A 134 -22.63 -40.66 24.08
CA ASP A 134 -21.84 -40.40 22.86
C ASP A 134 -21.17 -39.01 22.87
N TRP A 135 -21.64 -38.11 23.74
CA TRP A 135 -21.31 -36.67 23.66
C TRP A 135 -20.59 -36.14 24.90
N TYR A 136 -19.71 -36.91 25.50
CA TYR A 136 -18.81 -36.40 26.58
C TYR A 136 -17.82 -35.40 25.98
N GLY A 137 -18.02 -34.12 26.29
CA GLY A 137 -17.16 -33.02 25.86
C GLY A 137 -16.00 -32.74 26.83
N THR A 138 -15.36 -31.61 26.61
CA THR A 138 -14.28 -31.07 27.44
C THR A 138 -14.63 -29.64 27.83
N GLU A 139 -14.31 -29.21 29.05
CA GLU A 139 -14.42 -27.82 29.47
C GLU A 139 -13.22 -27.01 29.00
N LEU A 140 -13.45 -25.71 28.73
CA LEU A 140 -12.38 -24.78 28.36
C LEU A 140 -11.55 -24.31 29.56
N LYS A 141 -12.16 -24.25 30.74
CA LYS A 141 -11.50 -23.83 31.99
C LYS A 141 -10.20 -24.58 32.21
N ASN A 142 -9.14 -23.83 32.56
CA ASN A 142 -7.77 -24.33 32.81
C ASN A 142 -7.12 -25.03 31.60
N LYS A 143 -7.68 -24.95 30.39
CA LYS A 143 -7.02 -25.41 29.17
C LYS A 143 -6.13 -24.32 28.58
N LYS A 144 -5.04 -24.74 27.93
CA LYS A 144 -4.11 -23.84 27.26
C LYS A 144 -4.55 -23.58 25.81
N LEU A 145 -4.77 -22.31 25.47
CA LEU A 145 -4.99 -21.86 24.11
C LEU A 145 -3.73 -21.17 23.57
N GLY A 146 -3.11 -21.74 22.54
CA GLY A 146 -2.05 -21.11 21.77
C GLY A 146 -2.64 -20.27 20.64
N ILE A 147 -2.24 -19.01 20.53
CA ILE A 147 -2.64 -18.08 19.49
C ILE A 147 -1.42 -17.73 18.64
N ILE A 148 -1.44 -18.09 17.36
CA ILE A 148 -0.42 -17.74 16.38
C ILE A 148 -0.90 -16.50 15.61
N GLY A 149 -0.19 -15.38 15.75
CA GLY A 149 -0.63 -14.07 15.23
C GLY A 149 -1.53 -13.33 16.22
N PHE A 150 -0.98 -12.32 16.89
CA PHE A 150 -1.68 -11.56 17.93
C PHE A 150 -2.03 -10.13 17.47
N GLY A 151 -2.56 -10.05 16.23
CA GLY A 151 -3.07 -8.83 15.62
C GLY A 151 -4.47 -8.44 16.13
N ASN A 152 -5.27 -7.84 15.22
CA ASN A 152 -6.64 -7.37 15.55
C ASN A 152 -7.58 -8.50 15.95
N ILE A 153 -7.49 -9.67 15.30
CA ILE A 153 -8.35 -10.83 15.58
C ILE A 153 -7.79 -11.62 16.76
N GLY A 154 -6.53 -12.05 16.71
CA GLY A 154 -5.93 -12.91 17.72
C GLY A 154 -6.00 -12.32 19.14
N SER A 155 -5.75 -11.01 19.30
CA SER A 155 -5.86 -10.34 20.59
C SER A 155 -7.29 -10.39 21.16
N ARG A 156 -8.31 -10.21 20.32
CA ARG A 156 -9.72 -10.27 20.74
C ARG A 156 -10.20 -11.70 21.02
N VAL A 157 -9.67 -12.69 20.31
CA VAL A 157 -9.88 -14.11 20.64
C VAL A 157 -9.28 -14.40 22.01
N GLY A 158 -8.04 -13.92 22.29
CA GLY A 158 -7.39 -14.09 23.58
C GLY A 158 -8.20 -13.52 24.73
N ILE A 159 -8.76 -12.32 24.60
CA ILE A 159 -9.64 -11.70 25.62
C ILE A 159 -10.86 -12.59 25.91
N ARG A 160 -11.51 -13.13 24.86
CA ARG A 160 -12.70 -13.98 25.02
C ARG A 160 -12.35 -15.35 25.61
N ALA A 161 -11.24 -15.94 25.20
CA ALA A 161 -10.75 -17.20 25.77
C ALA A 161 -10.45 -17.07 27.28
N LYS A 162 -9.89 -15.94 27.70
CA LYS A 162 -9.70 -15.64 29.14
C LYS A 162 -11.03 -15.56 29.89
N ALA A 163 -12.08 -15.03 29.29
CA ALA A 163 -13.41 -15.02 29.91
C ALA A 163 -13.99 -16.44 30.11
N PHE A 164 -13.50 -17.43 29.33
CA PHE A 164 -13.75 -18.86 29.56
C PHE A 164 -12.74 -19.50 30.54
N GLU A 165 -12.00 -18.70 31.29
CA GLU A 165 -11.00 -19.16 32.28
C GLU A 165 -9.89 -20.04 31.67
N MET A 166 -9.56 -19.81 30.38
CA MET A 166 -8.42 -20.47 29.72
C MET A 166 -7.09 -19.78 30.07
N GLU A 167 -6.01 -20.56 30.08
CA GLU A 167 -4.64 -20.03 30.02
C GLU A 167 -4.29 -19.73 28.57
N VAL A 168 -4.01 -18.45 28.23
CA VAL A 168 -3.80 -18.00 26.85
C VAL A 168 -2.35 -17.64 26.62
N LEU A 169 -1.72 -18.27 25.61
CA LEU A 169 -0.37 -17.99 25.13
C LEU A 169 -0.46 -17.36 23.73
N ALA A 170 0.33 -16.31 23.50
CA ALA A 170 0.42 -15.63 22.21
C ALA A 170 1.84 -15.68 21.65
N TYR A 171 1.95 -16.04 20.38
CA TYR A 171 3.16 -15.98 19.57
C TYR A 171 2.94 -15.07 18.38
N ASP A 172 3.74 -13.99 18.28
CA ASP A 172 3.76 -13.08 17.14
C ASP A 172 5.11 -12.36 17.11
N PRO A 173 6.01 -12.65 16.17
CA PRO A 173 7.34 -12.06 16.13
C PRO A 173 7.37 -10.57 15.75
N TYR A 174 6.24 -10.02 15.28
CA TYR A 174 6.14 -8.66 14.73
C TYR A 174 5.50 -7.65 15.68
N ILE A 175 5.11 -8.06 16.88
CA ILE A 175 4.51 -7.16 17.88
C ILE A 175 5.37 -7.05 19.14
N PRO A 176 5.30 -5.93 19.88
CA PRO A 176 5.90 -5.84 21.20
C PRO A 176 5.16 -6.75 22.19
N SER A 177 5.89 -7.35 23.13
CA SER A 177 5.32 -8.25 24.15
C SER A 177 4.24 -7.58 25.01
N SER A 178 4.36 -6.26 25.25
CA SER A 178 3.37 -5.46 25.99
C SER A 178 1.96 -5.59 25.43
N LYS A 179 1.81 -5.69 24.10
CA LYS A 179 0.48 -5.86 23.46
C LYS A 179 -0.28 -7.11 23.96
N ALA A 180 0.42 -8.15 24.33
CA ALA A 180 -0.18 -9.36 24.91
C ALA A 180 -0.30 -9.24 26.45
N THR A 181 0.76 -8.82 27.12
CA THR A 181 0.80 -8.75 28.59
C THR A 181 -0.19 -7.74 29.16
N ASP A 182 -0.42 -6.61 28.50
CA ASP A 182 -1.41 -5.61 28.91
C ASP A 182 -2.86 -6.15 28.87
N LEU A 183 -3.10 -7.20 28.06
CA LEU A 183 -4.36 -7.95 28.01
C LEU A 183 -4.36 -9.16 28.96
N GLY A 184 -3.30 -9.33 29.74
CA GLY A 184 -3.09 -10.46 30.65
C GLY A 184 -2.94 -11.80 29.91
N VAL A 185 -2.40 -11.80 28.70
CA VAL A 185 -2.05 -12.97 27.89
C VAL A 185 -0.55 -13.23 28.00
N ILE A 186 -0.15 -14.49 28.12
CA ILE A 186 1.25 -14.87 28.19
C ILE A 186 1.87 -14.73 26.81
N TYR A 187 2.88 -13.85 26.67
CA TYR A 187 3.64 -13.72 25.43
C TYR A 187 4.82 -14.69 25.42
N THR A 188 5.00 -15.40 24.31
CA THR A 188 6.18 -16.23 24.08
C THR A 188 6.87 -15.89 22.75
N LYS A 189 8.21 -15.95 22.74
CA LYS A 189 9.04 -15.91 21.53
C LYS A 189 9.37 -17.29 21.00
N ASN A 190 9.09 -18.33 21.78
CA ASN A 190 9.38 -19.69 21.43
C ASN A 190 8.13 -20.35 20.85
N PHE A 191 8.17 -20.69 19.57
CA PHE A 191 7.06 -21.32 18.87
C PHE A 191 6.68 -22.68 19.46
N GLU A 192 7.63 -23.40 20.05
CA GLU A 192 7.40 -24.69 20.74
C GLU A 192 6.38 -24.59 21.88
N ASP A 193 6.35 -23.47 22.60
CA ASP A 193 5.40 -23.30 23.71
C ASP A 193 3.95 -23.32 23.20
N ILE A 194 3.72 -22.82 21.97
CA ILE A 194 2.41 -22.87 21.32
C ILE A 194 2.04 -24.30 20.94
N LEU A 195 3.00 -25.08 20.44
CA LEU A 195 2.75 -26.48 20.07
C LEU A 195 2.36 -27.34 21.27
N GLN A 196 2.74 -26.91 22.49
CA GLN A 196 2.38 -27.62 23.76
C GLN A 196 1.03 -27.16 24.34
N CYS A 197 0.24 -26.38 23.63
CA CYS A 197 -1.11 -26.01 24.05
C CYS A 197 -2.12 -27.13 23.78
N ASP A 198 -3.25 -27.11 24.49
CA ASP A 198 -4.36 -28.06 24.29
C ASP A 198 -5.17 -27.74 23.05
N MET A 199 -5.19 -26.46 22.70
CA MET A 199 -5.90 -25.90 21.54
C MET A 199 -5.02 -24.84 20.90
N ILE A 200 -5.03 -24.75 19.56
CA ILE A 200 -4.25 -23.78 18.80
C ILE A 200 -5.14 -23.14 17.75
N THR A 201 -5.09 -21.80 17.67
CA THR A 201 -5.75 -21.02 16.63
C THR A 201 -4.75 -20.11 15.93
N ILE A 202 -4.93 -19.91 14.62
CA ILE A 202 -4.01 -19.12 13.80
C ILE A 202 -4.71 -17.91 13.20
N HIS A 203 -4.05 -16.74 13.27
CA HIS A 203 -4.57 -15.44 12.82
C HIS A 203 -3.48 -14.61 12.12
N THR A 204 -2.66 -15.26 11.31
CA THR A 204 -1.60 -14.62 10.51
C THR A 204 -2.06 -14.34 9.08
N PRO A 205 -1.47 -13.38 8.37
CA PRO A 205 -1.61 -13.29 6.92
C PRO A 205 -0.95 -14.50 6.23
N LYS A 206 -1.38 -14.82 5.01
CA LYS A 206 -0.73 -15.83 4.17
C LYS A 206 0.40 -15.17 3.38
N ASN A 207 1.62 -15.61 3.61
CA ASN A 207 2.81 -15.17 2.90
C ASN A 207 3.86 -16.29 2.85
N LYS A 208 5.06 -16.03 2.33
CA LYS A 208 6.12 -17.04 2.19
C LYS A 208 6.57 -17.67 3.52
N GLU A 209 6.42 -16.96 4.64
CA GLU A 209 6.82 -17.42 5.99
C GLU A 209 5.72 -18.25 6.67
N THR A 210 4.46 -18.03 6.28
CA THR A 210 3.29 -18.58 6.96
C THR A 210 2.56 -19.68 6.18
N ILE A 211 2.87 -19.85 4.89
CA ILE A 211 2.39 -21.00 4.11
C ILE A 211 2.90 -22.28 4.75
N ASP A 212 1.98 -23.25 4.99
CA ASP A 212 2.26 -24.54 5.62
C ASP A 212 3.01 -24.41 6.97
N MET A 213 2.81 -23.29 7.68
CA MET A 213 3.45 -23.02 8.98
C MET A 213 3.17 -24.12 10.01
N ILE A 214 2.03 -24.76 9.92
CA ILE A 214 1.67 -25.97 10.67
C ILE A 214 1.62 -27.14 9.68
N GLY A 215 2.71 -27.85 9.58
CA GLY A 215 2.86 -29.07 8.78
C GLY A 215 3.01 -30.32 9.64
N ALA A 216 3.39 -31.43 9.01
CA ALA A 216 3.53 -32.73 9.67
C ALA A 216 4.51 -32.67 10.86
N LYS A 217 5.65 -31.95 10.71
CA LYS A 217 6.67 -31.82 11.76
C LYS A 217 6.15 -31.07 12.99
N GLU A 218 5.38 -30.02 12.80
CA GLU A 218 4.78 -29.23 13.88
C GLU A 218 3.70 -30.06 14.59
N ILE A 219 2.84 -30.72 13.81
CA ILE A 219 1.78 -31.56 14.35
C ILE A 219 2.37 -32.74 15.16
N GLU A 220 3.44 -33.37 14.72
CA GLU A 220 4.09 -34.46 15.47
C GLU A 220 4.51 -34.02 16.87
N ARG A 221 5.01 -32.78 17.02
CA ARG A 221 5.47 -32.20 18.29
C ARG A 221 4.33 -31.71 19.18
N MET A 222 3.11 -31.56 18.66
CA MET A 222 1.96 -31.16 19.47
C MET A 222 1.53 -32.22 20.47
N LYS A 223 0.71 -31.85 21.45
CA LYS A 223 0.04 -32.80 22.33
C LYS A 223 -0.85 -33.76 21.54
N LYS A 224 -0.91 -35.02 21.95
CA LYS A 224 -1.91 -35.94 21.41
C LYS A 224 -3.31 -35.44 21.76
N GLY A 225 -4.19 -35.39 20.80
CA GLY A 225 -5.57 -34.92 20.96
C GLY A 225 -5.70 -33.40 20.97
N VAL A 226 -4.74 -32.67 20.41
CA VAL A 226 -4.83 -31.21 20.20
C VAL A 226 -6.04 -30.84 19.35
N ILE A 227 -6.60 -29.66 19.60
CA ILE A 227 -7.67 -29.05 18.78
C ILE A 227 -7.06 -27.92 17.98
N LEU A 228 -7.32 -27.90 16.67
CA LEU A 228 -6.83 -26.88 15.77
C LEU A 228 -7.97 -26.07 15.17
N ILE A 229 -7.80 -24.74 15.11
CA ILE A 229 -8.80 -23.82 14.53
C ILE A 229 -8.11 -22.91 13.48
N ASN A 230 -8.73 -22.80 12.30
CA ASN A 230 -8.29 -21.87 11.26
C ASN A 230 -9.50 -21.16 10.62
N CYS A 231 -9.73 -19.93 11.06
CA CYS A 231 -10.69 -18.99 10.45
C CYS A 231 -9.93 -17.78 9.83
N ALA A 232 -8.65 -17.94 9.46
CA ALA A 232 -7.81 -16.88 8.91
C ALA A 232 -7.61 -17.02 7.40
N ARG A 233 -6.72 -17.96 6.97
CA ARG A 233 -6.43 -18.21 5.54
C ARG A 233 -6.18 -19.70 5.29
N GLY A 234 -6.68 -20.19 4.15
CA GLY A 234 -6.34 -21.53 3.67
C GLY A 234 -4.85 -21.64 3.30
N GLY A 235 -4.25 -22.79 3.60
CA GLY A 235 -2.83 -23.06 3.37
C GLY A 235 -1.87 -22.54 4.45
N LEU A 236 -2.38 -22.06 5.60
CA LEU A 236 -1.59 -21.83 6.80
C LEU A 236 -1.31 -23.14 7.52
N TYR A 237 -2.26 -24.04 7.51
CA TYR A 237 -2.12 -25.43 7.89
C TYR A 237 -1.98 -26.28 6.62
N ASN A 238 -1.04 -27.22 6.63
CA ASN A 238 -0.90 -28.19 5.54
C ASN A 238 -2.06 -29.20 5.61
N GLU A 239 -2.94 -29.18 4.61
CA GLU A 239 -4.19 -29.95 4.62
C GLU A 239 -3.95 -31.48 4.52
N ASP A 240 -2.87 -31.91 3.86
CA ASP A 240 -2.51 -33.32 3.79
C ASP A 240 -2.03 -33.84 5.15
N ALA A 241 -1.18 -33.09 5.82
CA ALA A 241 -0.71 -33.42 7.17
C ALA A 241 -1.86 -33.38 8.20
N LEU A 242 -2.82 -32.45 8.06
CA LEU A 242 -4.02 -32.40 8.89
C LEU A 242 -4.88 -33.65 8.71
N TYR A 243 -5.07 -34.09 7.46
CA TYR A 243 -5.87 -35.29 7.16
C TYR A 243 -5.32 -36.51 7.90
N GLU A 244 -4.03 -36.80 7.75
CA GLU A 244 -3.35 -37.92 8.43
C GLU A 244 -3.42 -37.81 9.96
N ALA A 245 -3.25 -36.59 10.49
CA ALA A 245 -3.29 -36.35 11.92
C ALA A 245 -4.68 -36.49 12.54
N LEU A 246 -5.73 -36.19 11.77
CA LEU A 246 -7.13 -36.37 12.17
C LEU A 246 -7.53 -37.86 12.17
N GLU A 247 -7.13 -38.63 11.14
CA GLU A 247 -7.34 -40.08 11.07
C GLU A 247 -6.68 -40.82 12.25
N THR A 248 -5.42 -40.46 12.56
CA THR A 248 -4.66 -41.07 13.67
C THR A 248 -5.06 -40.53 15.06
N LYS A 249 -5.99 -39.59 15.12
CA LYS A 249 -6.42 -38.89 16.34
C LYS A 249 -5.27 -38.19 17.08
N LYS A 250 -4.18 -37.86 16.39
CA LYS A 250 -3.16 -36.92 16.87
C LYS A 250 -3.78 -35.54 17.03
N VAL A 251 -4.54 -35.08 16.03
CA VAL A 251 -5.48 -33.97 16.10
C VAL A 251 -6.87 -34.55 16.42
N ARG A 252 -7.44 -34.11 17.53
CA ARG A 252 -8.76 -34.60 17.97
C ARG A 252 -9.90 -33.97 17.17
N TRP A 253 -9.84 -32.67 16.97
CA TRP A 253 -10.83 -31.86 16.25
C TRP A 253 -10.17 -30.78 15.42
N LEU A 254 -10.72 -30.51 14.25
CA LEU A 254 -10.38 -29.37 13.40
C LEU A 254 -11.61 -28.50 13.20
N GLY A 255 -11.49 -27.20 13.53
CA GLY A 255 -12.44 -26.18 13.10
C GLY A 255 -11.84 -25.37 11.96
N ILE A 256 -12.48 -25.37 10.78
CA ILE A 256 -11.93 -24.74 9.59
C ILE A 256 -13.00 -23.94 8.82
N ASP A 257 -12.68 -22.68 8.51
CA ASP A 257 -13.54 -21.80 7.70
C ASP A 257 -12.94 -21.54 6.31
N VAL A 258 -11.65 -21.87 6.11
CA VAL A 258 -10.87 -21.48 4.93
C VAL A 258 -10.05 -22.65 4.40
N PHE A 259 -9.95 -22.78 3.07
CA PHE A 259 -9.26 -23.87 2.40
C PHE A 259 -8.14 -23.37 1.49
N SER A 260 -7.12 -24.20 1.24
CA SER A 260 -6.02 -23.89 0.34
C SER A 260 -6.49 -23.60 -1.09
N LYS A 261 -7.55 -24.30 -1.49
CA LYS A 261 -8.29 -24.08 -2.74
C LYS A 261 -9.77 -23.89 -2.43
N GLU A 262 -10.31 -22.75 -2.83
CA GLU A 262 -11.72 -22.40 -2.66
C GLU A 262 -12.43 -22.27 -4.03
N PRO A 263 -13.69 -22.75 -4.16
CA PRO A 263 -14.52 -23.44 -3.17
C PRO A 263 -13.97 -24.81 -2.75
N GLY A 264 -13.97 -25.09 -1.45
CA GLY A 264 -13.39 -26.29 -0.83
C GLY A 264 -14.30 -27.52 -0.84
N ILE A 265 -15.34 -27.57 -1.69
CA ILE A 265 -16.40 -28.62 -1.66
C ILE A 265 -15.92 -30.05 -1.95
N HIS A 266 -14.74 -30.21 -2.52
CA HIS A 266 -14.11 -31.52 -2.79
C HIS A 266 -12.90 -31.79 -1.91
N ASN A 267 -12.74 -31.03 -0.81
CA ASN A 267 -11.61 -31.22 0.10
C ASN A 267 -11.84 -32.48 0.93
N LYS A 268 -10.84 -33.38 0.97
CA LYS A 268 -10.88 -34.64 1.70
C LYS A 268 -11.09 -34.49 3.22
N LEU A 269 -10.74 -33.34 3.79
CA LEU A 269 -11.00 -33.04 5.19
C LEU A 269 -12.50 -33.09 5.54
N LEU A 270 -13.37 -32.79 4.58
CA LEU A 270 -14.82 -32.78 4.78
C LEU A 270 -15.42 -34.18 4.99
N ASP A 271 -14.69 -35.22 4.61
CA ASP A 271 -15.11 -36.62 4.80
C ASP A 271 -14.90 -37.14 6.23
N LEU A 272 -14.15 -36.38 7.03
CA LEU A 272 -13.77 -36.78 8.40
C LEU A 272 -14.80 -36.30 9.43
N PRO A 273 -15.25 -37.19 10.36
CA PRO A 273 -16.29 -36.87 11.34
C PRO A 273 -15.86 -35.88 12.41
N ASN A 274 -14.55 -35.67 12.58
CA ASN A 274 -13.94 -34.77 13.54
C ASN A 274 -13.47 -33.43 12.92
N VAL A 275 -14.09 -33.03 11.82
CA VAL A 275 -13.91 -31.74 11.16
C VAL A 275 -15.20 -30.96 11.19
N TYR A 276 -15.13 -29.73 11.72
CA TYR A 276 -16.21 -28.74 11.59
C TYR A 276 -15.79 -27.69 10.59
N ALA A 277 -16.46 -27.67 9.44
CA ALA A 277 -16.13 -26.79 8.33
C ALA A 277 -17.26 -25.79 8.07
N THR A 278 -16.88 -24.58 7.72
CA THR A 278 -17.78 -23.52 7.24
C THR A 278 -17.26 -22.95 5.91
N PRO A 279 -18.14 -22.46 5.02
CA PRO A 279 -17.78 -22.06 3.66
C PRO A 279 -17.26 -20.62 3.59
N HIS A 280 -16.17 -20.30 4.30
CA HIS A 280 -15.52 -19.00 4.36
C HIS A 280 -16.47 -17.87 4.77
N ILE A 281 -17.12 -18.01 5.92
CA ILE A 281 -18.12 -17.08 6.44
C ILE A 281 -17.60 -16.16 7.56
N GLY A 282 -16.31 -16.11 7.80
CA GLY A 282 -15.69 -15.30 8.85
C GLY A 282 -16.05 -13.81 8.81
N ALA A 283 -16.47 -13.29 7.65
CA ALA A 283 -16.96 -11.92 7.49
C ALA A 283 -18.47 -11.82 7.24
N ASN A 284 -19.21 -12.92 7.28
CA ASN A 284 -20.61 -12.97 6.84
C ASN A 284 -21.61 -12.69 7.98
N THR A 285 -21.46 -11.54 8.64
CA THR A 285 -22.50 -10.97 9.50
C THR A 285 -23.11 -9.73 8.84
N LEU A 286 -24.35 -9.39 9.18
CA LEU A 286 -25.02 -8.21 8.61
C LEU A 286 -24.22 -6.94 8.86
N GLU A 287 -23.73 -6.74 10.07
CA GLU A 287 -22.95 -5.60 10.49
C GLU A 287 -21.63 -5.49 9.73
N SER A 288 -20.90 -6.61 9.60
CA SER A 288 -19.64 -6.62 8.85
C SER A 288 -19.84 -6.33 7.38
N GLN A 289 -20.86 -6.92 6.74
CA GLN A 289 -21.13 -6.68 5.32
C GLN A 289 -21.56 -5.24 5.04
N GLU A 290 -22.36 -4.63 5.93
CA GLU A 290 -22.73 -3.23 5.84
C GLU A 290 -21.51 -2.33 5.99
N GLU A 291 -20.69 -2.54 7.02
CA GLU A 291 -19.53 -1.72 7.31
C GLU A 291 -18.43 -1.86 6.23
N ILE A 292 -18.15 -3.08 5.76
CA ILE A 292 -17.23 -3.32 4.63
C ILE A 292 -17.68 -2.53 3.39
N SER A 293 -18.97 -2.56 3.09
CA SER A 293 -19.53 -1.90 1.91
C SER A 293 -19.44 -0.37 2.02
N LYS A 294 -19.73 0.20 3.20
CA LYS A 294 -19.58 1.64 3.46
C LYS A 294 -18.13 2.09 3.28
N GLN A 295 -17.19 1.39 3.93
CA GLN A 295 -15.76 1.75 3.85
C GLN A 295 -15.22 1.57 2.43
N ALA A 296 -15.67 0.56 1.69
CA ALA A 296 -15.29 0.38 0.29
C ALA A 296 -15.77 1.54 -0.59
N ALA A 297 -17.00 1.98 -0.41
CA ALA A 297 -17.55 3.14 -1.12
C ALA A 297 -16.78 4.42 -0.79
N GLN A 298 -16.49 4.67 0.49
CA GLN A 298 -15.68 5.81 0.93
C GLN A 298 -14.28 5.78 0.35
N GLY A 299 -13.60 4.62 0.41
CA GLY A 299 -12.25 4.46 -0.14
C GLY A 299 -12.17 4.76 -1.64
N VAL A 300 -13.15 4.32 -2.44
CA VAL A 300 -13.22 4.66 -3.87
C VAL A 300 -13.36 6.17 -4.07
N MET A 301 -14.29 6.82 -3.35
CA MET A 301 -14.52 8.26 -3.48
C MET A 301 -13.28 9.07 -3.13
N GLU A 302 -12.66 8.77 -2.01
CA GLU A 302 -11.47 9.46 -1.53
C GLU A 302 -10.29 9.28 -2.49
N SER A 303 -10.11 8.07 -3.00
CA SER A 303 -9.05 7.75 -3.95
C SER A 303 -9.23 8.50 -5.28
N LEU A 304 -10.43 8.50 -5.86
CA LEU A 304 -10.72 9.18 -7.13
C LEU A 304 -10.60 10.70 -7.03
N ARG A 305 -10.94 11.28 -5.88
CA ARG A 305 -10.82 12.72 -5.60
C ARG A 305 -9.40 13.13 -5.18
N GLY A 306 -8.49 12.16 -4.98
CA GLY A 306 -7.11 12.43 -4.56
C GLY A 306 -7.00 12.97 -3.12
N SER A 307 -8.04 12.81 -2.28
CA SER A 307 -8.06 13.30 -0.91
C SER A 307 -7.30 12.40 0.04
N SER A 308 -7.51 11.08 -0.06
CA SER A 308 -6.75 10.08 0.68
C SER A 308 -6.84 8.70 0.02
N HIS A 309 -6.01 7.76 0.51
CA HIS A 309 -6.04 6.37 0.08
C HIS A 309 -6.02 5.47 1.32
N PRO A 310 -7.17 5.38 2.05
CA PRO A 310 -7.21 4.64 3.30
C PRO A 310 -6.90 3.16 3.07
N HIS A 311 -5.98 2.63 3.87
CA HIS A 311 -5.57 1.23 3.79
C HIS A 311 -5.03 0.78 2.42
N ALA A 312 -4.39 1.70 1.69
CA ALA A 312 -3.70 1.35 0.45
C ALA A 312 -2.54 0.38 0.72
N LEU A 313 -2.41 -0.61 -0.17
CA LEU A 313 -1.47 -1.71 -0.01
C LEU A 313 -0.19 -1.54 -0.82
N ASN A 314 -0.22 -0.69 -1.85
CA ASN A 314 0.86 -0.52 -2.81
C ASN A 314 1.33 0.93 -2.94
N LEU A 315 1.14 1.74 -1.90
CA LEU A 315 1.70 3.08 -1.83
C LEU A 315 3.07 3.08 -1.13
N PRO A 316 3.96 4.00 -1.52
CA PRO A 316 5.28 4.15 -0.87
C PRO A 316 5.18 4.68 0.57
N MET A 317 4.02 5.20 0.98
CA MET A 317 3.70 5.56 2.37
C MET A 317 2.17 5.60 2.59
N GLN A 318 1.75 5.37 3.82
CA GLN A 318 0.31 5.23 4.17
C GLN A 318 -0.39 6.54 4.57
N ALA A 319 0.34 7.54 5.04
CA ALA A 319 -0.21 8.82 5.48
C ALA A 319 0.68 9.98 5.01
N PHE A 320 0.04 11.06 4.58
CA PHE A 320 0.71 12.30 4.17
C PHE A 320 0.40 13.39 5.19
N ASP A 321 1.28 13.58 6.17
CA ASP A 321 1.25 14.77 7.03
C ASP A 321 1.53 16.02 6.20
N ALA A 322 1.00 17.16 6.60
CA ALA A 322 1.16 18.41 5.88
C ALA A 322 2.63 18.78 5.62
N SER A 323 3.49 18.58 6.62
CA SER A 323 4.94 18.83 6.52
C SER A 323 5.63 17.95 5.47
N VAL A 324 5.25 16.68 5.37
CA VAL A 324 5.81 15.75 4.38
C VAL A 324 5.29 16.08 2.98
N LYS A 325 4.02 16.48 2.86
CA LYS A 325 3.40 16.81 1.57
C LYS A 325 4.17 17.92 0.84
N ALA A 326 4.66 18.93 1.57
CA ALA A 326 5.48 19.97 0.99
C ALA A 326 6.82 19.45 0.45
N TYR A 327 7.50 18.54 1.17
CA TYR A 327 8.72 17.90 0.68
C TYR A 327 8.48 16.95 -0.51
N LEU A 328 7.35 16.25 -0.58
CA LEU A 328 6.99 15.45 -1.74
C LEU A 328 6.77 16.32 -2.98
N ASN A 329 6.08 17.46 -2.82
CA ASN A 329 5.91 18.45 -3.88
C ASN A 329 7.27 19.02 -4.32
N LEU A 330 8.15 19.38 -3.37
CA LEU A 330 9.50 19.83 -3.67
C LEU A 330 10.27 18.77 -4.46
N ALA A 331 10.27 17.51 -4.02
CA ALA A 331 10.94 16.40 -4.70
C ALA A 331 10.48 16.25 -6.16
N GLN A 332 9.17 16.32 -6.39
CA GLN A 332 8.60 16.26 -7.73
C GLN A 332 9.02 17.46 -8.59
N LYS A 333 8.99 18.67 -8.02
CA LYS A 333 9.41 19.91 -8.73
C LYS A 333 10.89 19.90 -9.06
N LEU A 334 11.77 19.45 -8.14
CA LEU A 334 13.21 19.32 -8.41
C LEU A 334 13.47 18.33 -9.54
N GLY A 335 12.78 17.18 -9.52
CA GLY A 335 12.86 16.19 -10.60
C GLY A 335 12.43 16.78 -11.96
N TYR A 336 11.29 17.47 -11.98
CA TYR A 336 10.74 18.08 -13.19
C TYR A 336 11.61 19.21 -13.72
N PHE A 337 12.13 20.05 -12.83
CA PHE A 337 13.09 21.11 -13.15
C PHE A 337 14.35 20.55 -13.82
N SER A 338 14.98 19.55 -13.17
CA SER A 338 16.22 18.95 -13.65
C SER A 338 16.07 18.29 -15.03
N SER A 339 14.92 17.61 -15.25
CA SER A 339 14.66 16.90 -16.51
C SER A 339 14.40 17.81 -17.70
N GLN A 340 13.96 19.06 -17.47
CA GLN A 340 13.77 20.04 -18.55
C GLN A 340 15.09 20.70 -19.00
N ILE A 341 16.11 20.74 -18.12
CA ILE A 341 17.43 21.29 -18.43
C ILE A 341 18.25 20.30 -19.25
N HIS A 342 18.32 19.05 -18.81
CA HIS A 342 19.01 17.98 -19.52
C HIS A 342 18.04 17.12 -20.33
N LYS A 343 17.84 17.45 -21.60
CA LYS A 343 16.97 16.74 -22.56
C LYS A 343 17.57 15.42 -23.06
N GLY A 344 18.44 14.77 -22.30
CA GLY A 344 19.04 13.49 -22.64
C GLY A 344 18.39 12.31 -21.93
N VAL A 345 18.79 11.08 -22.32
CA VAL A 345 18.38 9.87 -21.63
C VAL A 345 18.96 9.89 -20.22
N CYS A 346 18.09 9.91 -19.20
CA CYS A 346 18.50 9.81 -17.81
C CYS A 346 19.08 8.41 -17.54
N GLN A 347 20.30 8.36 -17.06
CA GLN A 347 21.02 7.12 -16.75
C GLN A 347 21.06 6.84 -15.25
N LYS A 348 21.20 7.91 -14.44
CA LYS A 348 21.35 7.78 -12.99
C LYS A 348 20.74 8.97 -12.26
N ILE A 349 20.11 8.67 -11.14
CA ILE A 349 19.57 9.64 -10.19
C ILE A 349 20.25 9.42 -8.85
N GLU A 350 20.89 10.45 -8.30
CA GLU A 350 21.43 10.45 -6.95
C GLU A 350 20.62 11.41 -6.08
N LEU A 351 19.97 10.86 -5.06
CA LEU A 351 19.17 11.63 -4.11
C LEU A 351 19.85 11.65 -2.75
N SER A 352 20.14 12.83 -2.23
CA SER A 352 20.66 13.01 -0.88
C SER A 352 19.58 13.63 -0.02
N LEU A 353 19.18 12.92 1.03
CA LEU A 353 18.19 13.36 2.00
C LEU A 353 18.88 13.68 3.31
N CYS A 354 18.45 14.76 3.96
CA CYS A 354 19.04 15.22 5.19
C CYS A 354 18.00 15.63 6.22
N GLY A 355 18.19 15.18 7.47
CA GLY A 355 17.32 15.48 8.60
C GLY A 355 16.14 14.52 8.77
N GLU A 356 15.04 15.01 9.32
CA GLU A 356 13.85 14.20 9.67
C GLU A 356 13.13 13.60 8.45
N ILE A 357 13.34 14.16 7.25
CA ILE A 357 12.75 13.64 6.01
C ILE A 357 13.34 12.29 5.58
N ASN A 358 14.43 11.83 6.18
CA ASN A 358 15.05 10.53 5.90
C ASN A 358 14.07 9.36 6.06
N GLN A 359 13.14 9.43 7.01
CA GLN A 359 12.12 8.41 7.25
C GLN A 359 11.15 8.23 6.07
N PHE A 360 11.03 9.22 5.17
CA PHE A 360 10.15 9.22 4.01
C PHE A 360 10.88 8.92 2.70
N LYS A 361 12.06 8.32 2.79
CA LYS A 361 12.97 8.04 1.66
C LYS A 361 12.24 7.48 0.43
N ASP A 362 11.45 6.44 0.58
CA ASP A 362 10.83 5.74 -0.55
C ASP A 362 9.76 6.62 -1.24
N ALA A 363 9.02 7.40 -0.48
CA ALA A 363 8.07 8.36 -1.03
C ALA A 363 8.78 9.51 -1.77
N LEU A 364 9.84 10.08 -1.19
CA LEU A 364 10.62 11.15 -1.82
C LEU A 364 11.28 10.68 -3.12
N VAL A 365 11.79 9.44 -3.16
CA VAL A 365 12.30 8.81 -4.40
C VAL A 365 11.18 8.70 -5.44
N ALA A 366 10.02 8.18 -5.06
CA ALA A 366 8.90 8.00 -5.99
C ALA A 366 8.43 9.33 -6.59
N PHE A 367 8.28 10.38 -5.78
CA PHE A 367 7.87 11.71 -6.26
C PHE A 367 8.96 12.41 -7.10
N THR A 368 10.24 12.25 -6.76
CA THR A 368 11.34 12.71 -7.61
C THR A 368 11.27 12.06 -8.99
N LEU A 369 11.06 10.73 -9.04
CA LEU A 369 10.92 9.98 -10.28
C LEU A 369 9.71 10.42 -11.11
N VAL A 370 8.58 10.73 -10.47
CA VAL A 370 7.43 11.33 -11.18
C VAL A 370 7.86 12.61 -11.90
N GLY A 371 8.56 13.50 -11.19
CA GLY A 371 9.06 14.73 -11.80
C GLY A 371 10.00 14.48 -12.98
N VAL A 372 10.98 13.61 -12.81
CA VAL A 372 11.97 13.27 -13.86
C VAL A 372 11.33 12.61 -15.08
N LEU A 373 10.37 11.72 -14.87
CA LEU A 373 9.79 10.91 -15.95
C LEU A 373 8.60 11.58 -16.64
N LYS A 374 7.95 12.56 -16.02
CA LYS A 374 6.74 13.21 -16.57
C LYS A 374 6.94 13.80 -17.98
N PRO A 375 8.04 14.48 -18.31
CA PRO A 375 8.26 15.02 -19.68
C PRO A 375 8.36 13.94 -20.76
N VAL A 376 8.69 12.70 -20.39
CA VAL A 376 8.92 11.59 -21.33
C VAL A 376 7.74 10.63 -21.38
N VAL A 377 7.09 10.36 -20.25
CA VAL A 377 5.99 9.39 -20.12
C VAL A 377 4.62 10.04 -20.21
N GLY A 378 4.53 11.35 -19.92
CA GLY A 378 3.28 12.08 -19.85
C GLY A 378 2.48 11.83 -18.57
N ASP A 379 1.17 12.09 -18.62
CA ASP A 379 0.29 12.07 -17.44
C ASP A 379 -0.02 10.66 -16.88
N LYS A 380 0.45 9.60 -17.54
CA LYS A 380 0.31 8.21 -17.06
C LYS A 380 1.30 7.86 -15.94
N ILE A 381 2.31 8.68 -15.71
CA ILE A 381 3.27 8.48 -14.61
C ILE A 381 2.68 8.99 -13.28
N ASN A 382 2.80 8.20 -12.25
CA ASN A 382 2.46 8.57 -10.88
C ASN A 382 3.45 7.96 -9.87
N TYR A 383 3.33 8.30 -8.60
CA TYR A 383 4.26 7.86 -7.55
C TYR A 383 4.22 6.35 -7.25
N ILE A 384 3.25 5.60 -7.81
CA ILE A 384 3.15 4.14 -7.67
C ILE A 384 3.97 3.46 -8.75
N ASN A 385 3.79 3.87 -10.02
CA ASN A 385 4.46 3.22 -11.14
C ASN A 385 5.84 3.81 -11.47
N ALA A 386 6.17 5.01 -11.00
CA ALA A 386 7.43 5.67 -11.33
C ALA A 386 8.68 4.82 -10.99
N PRO A 387 8.77 4.11 -9.85
CA PRO A 387 9.90 3.22 -9.58
C PRO A 387 10.02 2.05 -10.56
N PHE A 388 8.89 1.49 -11.00
CA PHE A 388 8.87 0.39 -11.99
C PHE A 388 9.30 0.88 -13.37
N VAL A 389 8.78 2.03 -13.81
CA VAL A 389 9.15 2.66 -15.08
C VAL A 389 10.64 3.04 -15.11
N ALA A 390 11.17 3.56 -13.99
CA ALA A 390 12.59 3.86 -13.86
C ALA A 390 13.45 2.59 -14.01
N LYS A 391 13.07 1.51 -13.34
CA LYS A 391 13.75 0.21 -13.41
C LYS A 391 13.70 -0.37 -14.83
N GLU A 392 12.53 -0.35 -15.49
CA GLU A 392 12.35 -0.82 -16.87
C GLU A 392 13.23 -0.03 -17.86
N ARG A 393 13.42 1.26 -17.62
CA ARG A 393 14.28 2.13 -18.42
C ARG A 393 15.76 2.04 -18.06
N GLY A 394 16.13 1.21 -17.08
CA GLY A 394 17.52 1.02 -16.65
C GLY A 394 18.10 2.21 -15.91
N ILE A 395 17.28 3.07 -15.30
CA ILE A 395 17.73 4.22 -14.51
C ILE A 395 18.27 3.73 -13.16
N GLU A 396 19.55 3.97 -12.90
CA GLU A 396 20.16 3.69 -11.60
C GLU A 396 19.70 4.74 -10.57
N ILE A 397 19.25 4.27 -9.40
CA ILE A 397 18.82 5.16 -8.30
C ILE A 397 19.73 4.94 -7.11
N LYS A 398 20.42 5.99 -6.68
CA LYS A 398 21.28 5.99 -5.49
C LYS A 398 20.74 6.97 -4.47
N VAL A 399 20.52 6.50 -3.24
CA VAL A 399 20.04 7.35 -2.14
C VAL A 399 21.08 7.40 -1.04
N SER A 400 21.39 8.59 -0.57
CA SER A 400 22.24 8.84 0.60
C SER A 400 21.45 9.57 1.68
N LEU A 401 21.63 9.14 2.93
CA LEU A 401 20.95 9.72 4.09
C LEU A 401 21.98 10.41 4.98
N LYS A 402 21.71 11.65 5.41
CA LYS A 402 22.53 12.45 6.30
C LYS A 402 21.70 12.88 7.50
N GLU A 403 22.32 13.02 8.67
CA GLU A 403 21.60 13.41 9.88
C GLU A 403 21.29 14.90 9.97
N SER A 404 22.18 15.76 9.44
CA SER A 404 22.01 17.22 9.49
C SER A 404 22.51 17.91 8.23
N ALA A 405 21.90 19.03 7.86
CA ALA A 405 22.29 19.91 6.76
C ALA A 405 22.31 21.38 7.22
N SER A 406 23.32 21.73 8.02
CA SER A 406 23.46 23.14 8.40
C SER A 406 23.58 24.05 7.14
N PRO A 407 22.84 25.14 7.03
CA PRO A 407 21.97 25.76 8.07
C PRO A 407 20.51 25.27 8.07
N TYR A 408 20.15 24.29 7.27
CA TYR A 408 18.74 23.82 7.13
C TYR A 408 18.46 22.64 8.05
N LYS A 409 17.24 22.58 8.62
CA LYS A 409 16.76 21.45 9.41
C LYS A 409 16.62 20.18 8.54
N ASN A 410 16.04 20.35 7.36
CA ASN A 410 15.87 19.31 6.36
C ASN A 410 16.32 19.83 5.00
N MET A 411 16.92 18.97 4.18
CA MET A 411 17.34 19.32 2.81
C MET A 411 17.21 18.10 1.88
N LEU A 412 16.77 18.36 0.68
CA LEU A 412 16.71 17.39 -0.40
C LEU A 412 17.61 17.86 -1.54
N SER A 413 18.58 17.05 -1.94
CA SER A 413 19.46 17.31 -3.07
C SER A 413 19.31 16.21 -4.10
N LEU A 414 19.15 16.59 -5.35
CA LEU A 414 18.99 15.71 -6.50
C LEU A 414 20.14 15.98 -7.49
N THR A 415 20.87 14.93 -7.86
CA THR A 415 21.76 14.96 -9.03
C THR A 415 21.20 14.03 -10.11
N LEU A 416 20.88 14.59 -11.26
CA LEU A 416 20.44 13.88 -12.43
C LEU A 416 21.60 13.75 -13.40
N ASN A 417 22.00 12.52 -13.74
CA ASN A 417 23.02 12.21 -14.71
C ASN A 417 22.37 11.71 -16.00
N ALA A 418 22.59 12.43 -17.09
CA ALA A 418 22.14 12.08 -18.44
C ALA A 418 23.34 11.88 -19.36
N ALA A 419 23.10 11.30 -20.55
CA ALA A 419 24.15 11.04 -21.52
C ALA A 419 24.91 12.31 -21.98
N ASN A 420 24.27 13.49 -21.89
CA ASN A 420 24.80 14.79 -22.35
C ASN A 420 25.20 15.72 -21.19
N GLY A 421 25.30 15.23 -19.95
CA GLY A 421 25.73 16.00 -18.80
C GLY A 421 24.99 15.68 -17.52
N SER A 422 25.30 16.43 -16.46
CA SER A 422 24.65 16.28 -15.17
C SER A 422 24.19 17.64 -14.64
N ILE A 423 23.16 17.63 -13.81
CA ILE A 423 22.70 18.78 -13.05
C ILE A 423 22.47 18.39 -11.60
N SER A 424 22.90 19.22 -10.68
CA SER A 424 22.65 19.08 -9.25
C SER A 424 21.77 20.22 -8.76
N VAL A 425 20.66 19.88 -8.08
CA VAL A 425 19.74 20.86 -7.49
C VAL A 425 19.43 20.49 -6.07
N SER A 426 19.42 21.51 -5.18
CA SER A 426 19.07 21.30 -3.77
C SER A 426 17.92 22.22 -3.38
N GLY A 427 17.11 21.76 -2.44
CA GLY A 427 15.99 22.53 -1.94
C GLY A 427 15.57 22.13 -0.54
N THR A 428 14.80 23.01 0.07
CA THR A 428 14.22 22.84 1.41
C THR A 428 12.82 23.41 1.47
N VAL A 429 12.12 23.15 2.57
CA VAL A 429 10.82 23.76 2.87
C VAL A 429 10.98 24.65 4.09
N PHE A 430 10.57 25.89 3.97
CA PHE A 430 10.46 26.85 5.07
C PHE A 430 9.05 26.87 5.63
N GLU A 431 8.94 27.00 6.93
CA GLU A 431 7.67 26.89 7.65
C GLU A 431 6.99 25.55 7.30
N GLU A 432 5.75 25.54 6.83
CA GLU A 432 5.02 24.30 6.53
C GLU A 432 4.88 24.03 5.03
N ASP A 433 4.97 25.06 4.15
CA ASP A 433 4.59 24.95 2.74
C ASP A 433 5.44 25.78 1.75
N ILE A 434 6.35 26.64 2.22
CA ILE A 434 7.16 27.50 1.34
C ILE A 434 8.34 26.70 0.77
N LEU A 435 8.23 26.32 -0.49
CA LEU A 435 9.27 25.58 -1.20
C LEU A 435 10.39 26.53 -1.63
N LYS A 436 11.64 26.12 -1.43
CA LYS A 436 12.83 26.89 -1.83
C LYS A 436 13.84 26.01 -2.58
N LEU A 437 14.25 26.47 -3.76
CA LEU A 437 15.52 26.09 -4.38
C LEU A 437 16.65 26.83 -3.65
N THR A 438 17.63 26.10 -3.15
CA THR A 438 18.73 26.65 -2.36
C THR A 438 20.06 26.62 -3.09
N GLU A 439 20.23 25.68 -4.03
CA GLU A 439 21.46 25.49 -4.79
C GLU A 439 21.20 24.87 -6.16
N ILE A 440 21.91 25.31 -7.19
CA ILE A 440 21.95 24.70 -8.54
C ILE A 440 23.43 24.66 -8.96
N ASP A 441 23.98 23.47 -9.23
CA ASP A 441 25.36 23.22 -9.68
C ASP A 441 26.43 23.95 -8.82
N GLY A 442 26.21 23.99 -7.49
CA GLY A 442 27.10 24.67 -6.56
C GLY A 442 26.88 26.19 -6.44
N PHE A 443 25.95 26.78 -7.19
CA PHE A 443 25.55 28.18 -7.03
C PHE A 443 24.43 28.30 -5.99
N HIS A 444 24.67 29.03 -4.93
CA HIS A 444 23.67 29.34 -3.91
C HIS A 444 22.61 30.29 -4.47
N ILE A 445 21.35 29.82 -4.48
CA ILE A 445 20.20 30.55 -5.00
C ILE A 445 19.03 30.31 -4.03
N ASP A 446 18.35 31.38 -3.61
CA ASP A 446 17.18 31.30 -2.74
C ASP A 446 15.97 31.82 -3.50
N ILE A 447 15.21 30.90 -4.11
CA ILE A 447 14.05 31.24 -4.93
C ILE A 447 12.96 30.15 -4.80
N GLU A 448 11.72 30.54 -4.93
CA GLU A 448 10.60 29.60 -5.00
C GLU A 448 10.51 28.94 -6.39
N PRO A 449 10.51 27.60 -6.51
CA PRO A 449 10.38 26.92 -7.81
C PRO A 449 8.93 27.00 -8.33
N LYS A 450 8.62 28.04 -9.13
CA LYS A 450 7.27 28.25 -9.68
C LYS A 450 7.30 29.04 -11.00
N GLY A 451 6.27 28.80 -11.79
CA GLY A 451 6.02 29.59 -13.02
C GLY A 451 7.07 29.36 -14.11
N LYS A 452 7.33 30.41 -14.87
CA LYS A 452 8.23 30.40 -16.01
C LYS A 452 9.59 30.87 -15.56
N MET A 453 10.58 29.99 -15.62
CA MET A 453 11.93 30.22 -15.07
C MET A 453 12.98 30.15 -16.17
N LEU A 454 13.94 31.05 -16.14
CA LEU A 454 15.07 31.04 -17.05
C LEU A 454 16.37 30.93 -16.24
N LEU A 455 17.18 29.92 -16.57
CA LEU A 455 18.55 29.79 -16.05
C LEU A 455 19.49 30.39 -17.07
N PHE A 456 20.26 31.38 -16.62
CA PHE A 456 21.30 32.03 -17.43
C PHE A 456 22.65 31.93 -16.72
N ARG A 457 23.54 31.06 -17.20
CA ARG A 457 24.90 30.93 -16.70
C ARG A 457 25.82 31.75 -17.56
N ASN A 458 26.68 32.53 -16.92
CA ASN A 458 27.57 33.49 -17.60
C ASN A 458 28.92 33.65 -16.90
N THR A 459 29.90 34.13 -17.63
CA THR A 459 31.10 34.68 -17.03
C THR A 459 30.72 35.93 -16.22
N ASP A 460 31.19 36.03 -14.96
CA ASP A 460 30.84 37.13 -14.04
C ASP A 460 31.61 38.38 -14.38
N ILE A 461 31.10 39.17 -15.32
CA ILE A 461 31.64 40.45 -15.78
C ILE A 461 30.58 41.56 -15.73
N PRO A 462 30.99 42.82 -15.56
CA PRO A 462 30.09 43.97 -15.55
C PRO A 462 29.24 44.06 -16.84
N GLY A 463 27.98 44.47 -16.70
CA GLY A 463 27.07 44.74 -17.80
C GLY A 463 26.17 43.58 -18.22
N VAL A 464 26.43 42.33 -17.79
CA VAL A 464 25.65 41.13 -18.22
C VAL A 464 24.19 41.25 -17.80
N ILE A 465 23.88 41.61 -16.56
CA ILE A 465 22.52 41.79 -16.07
C ILE A 465 21.76 42.81 -16.90
N GLY A 466 22.42 43.94 -17.25
CA GLY A 466 21.86 44.98 -18.11
C GLY A 466 21.53 44.43 -19.52
N SER A 467 22.43 43.62 -20.10
CA SER A 467 22.21 42.99 -21.39
C SER A 467 21.00 42.02 -21.39
N VAL A 468 20.88 41.20 -20.33
CA VAL A 468 19.73 40.31 -20.15
C VAL A 468 18.44 41.11 -19.96
N GLY A 469 18.42 42.14 -19.10
CA GLY A 469 17.25 42.98 -18.90
C GLY A 469 16.82 43.73 -20.19
N ASN A 470 17.79 44.23 -20.96
CA ASN A 470 17.48 44.85 -22.26
C ASN A 470 16.95 43.88 -23.29
N ALA A 471 17.42 42.64 -23.31
CA ALA A 471 16.86 41.61 -24.19
C ALA A 471 15.38 41.34 -23.84
N PHE A 472 15.05 41.15 -22.56
CA PHE A 472 13.67 40.99 -22.12
C PHE A 472 12.79 42.22 -22.44
N ALA A 473 13.30 43.41 -22.17
CA ALA A 473 12.56 44.66 -22.46
C ALA A 473 12.18 44.80 -23.93
N ARG A 474 13.10 44.44 -24.85
CA ARG A 474 12.79 44.46 -26.30
C ARG A 474 11.65 43.53 -26.72
N HIS A 475 11.48 42.46 -26.01
CA HIS A 475 10.44 41.45 -26.25
C HIS A 475 9.22 41.59 -25.34
N GLY A 476 9.15 42.66 -24.54
CA GLY A 476 7.99 42.92 -23.66
C GLY A 476 7.86 41.91 -22.52
N ILE A 477 8.94 41.27 -22.10
CA ILE A 477 8.98 40.28 -21.00
C ILE A 477 9.29 40.99 -19.69
N ASN A 478 8.39 40.84 -18.71
CA ASN A 478 8.60 41.39 -17.38
C ASN A 478 9.32 40.37 -16.48
N ILE A 479 10.25 40.88 -15.63
CA ILE A 479 10.99 40.09 -14.64
C ILE A 479 10.23 40.15 -13.31
N ALA A 480 9.67 39.02 -12.86
CA ALA A 480 8.96 38.90 -11.60
C ALA A 480 9.91 38.68 -10.41
N ASP A 481 10.96 37.88 -10.58
CA ASP A 481 12.03 37.70 -9.57
C ASP A 481 13.38 37.43 -10.27
N PHE A 482 14.46 37.84 -9.65
CA PHE A 482 15.84 37.70 -10.17
C PHE A 482 16.79 37.34 -9.03
N ARG A 483 17.39 36.15 -9.12
CA ARG A 483 18.39 35.68 -8.15
C ARG A 483 19.71 35.37 -8.86
N LEU A 484 20.81 35.81 -8.28
CA LEU A 484 22.17 35.64 -8.82
C LEU A 484 23.05 34.93 -7.82
N GLY A 485 23.51 33.75 -8.15
CA GLY A 485 24.57 33.04 -7.46
C GLY A 485 25.90 33.24 -8.17
N ARG A 486 27.01 33.27 -7.41
CA ARG A 486 28.39 33.40 -7.93
C ARG A 486 29.25 32.29 -7.38
N ASN A 487 30.22 31.84 -8.17
CA ASN A 487 31.23 30.88 -7.73
C ASN A 487 32.62 31.47 -7.68
N THR A 488 33.57 30.72 -7.15
CA THR A 488 35.00 31.14 -7.06
C THR A 488 35.73 31.13 -8.41
N GLN A 489 35.11 30.55 -9.44
CA GLN A 489 35.67 30.44 -10.80
C GLN A 489 35.31 31.62 -11.69
N LYS A 490 34.77 32.70 -11.11
CA LYS A 490 34.30 33.90 -11.82
C LYS A 490 33.14 33.58 -12.80
N GLU A 491 32.28 32.68 -12.42
CA GLU A 491 31.03 32.46 -13.12
C GLU A 491 29.84 32.85 -12.25
N ALA A 492 28.78 33.24 -12.88
CA ALA A 492 27.49 33.54 -12.26
C ALA A 492 26.37 32.72 -12.88
N LEU A 493 25.39 32.37 -12.06
CA LEU A 493 24.13 31.76 -12.48
C LEU A 493 22.98 32.66 -12.04
N ALA A 494 22.26 33.21 -13.01
CA ALA A 494 21.01 33.91 -12.78
C ALA A 494 19.84 32.98 -12.95
N LEU A 495 18.95 32.89 -11.94
CA LEU A 495 17.65 32.26 -12.04
C LEU A 495 16.61 33.37 -12.03
N ILE A 496 15.86 33.47 -13.13
CA ILE A 496 14.96 34.57 -13.43
C ILE A 496 13.53 34.03 -13.61
N ILE A 497 12.59 34.54 -12.83
CA ILE A 497 11.16 34.25 -13.03
C ILE A 497 10.59 35.38 -13.88
N VAL A 498 9.84 34.99 -14.93
CA VAL A 498 9.22 35.93 -15.88
C VAL A 498 7.71 35.70 -15.96
N ASP A 499 6.97 36.79 -16.31
CA ASP A 499 5.52 36.74 -16.41
C ASP A 499 5.05 36.17 -17.76
N GLU A 500 5.77 36.48 -18.85
CA GLU A 500 5.40 36.07 -20.20
C GLU A 500 6.14 34.79 -20.64
N GLU A 501 5.67 34.18 -21.73
CA GLU A 501 6.36 33.08 -22.40
C GLU A 501 7.67 33.54 -23.05
N VAL A 502 8.74 32.76 -22.87
CA VAL A 502 10.03 33.03 -23.49
C VAL A 502 10.09 32.29 -24.83
N SER A 503 10.06 33.03 -25.93
CA SER A 503 10.14 32.46 -27.27
C SER A 503 11.55 31.94 -27.60
N LEU A 504 11.65 31.11 -28.64
CA LEU A 504 12.95 30.63 -29.14
C LEU A 504 13.86 31.79 -29.59
N GLU A 505 13.28 32.87 -30.15
CA GLU A 505 14.01 34.06 -30.54
C GLU A 505 14.69 34.74 -29.39
N VAL A 506 13.99 34.90 -28.26
CA VAL A 506 14.56 35.45 -27.01
C VAL A 506 15.68 34.57 -26.48
N LEU A 507 15.49 33.23 -26.49
CA LEU A 507 16.54 32.31 -26.04
C LEU A 507 17.78 32.40 -26.93
N GLU A 508 17.65 32.54 -28.23
CA GLU A 508 18.79 32.71 -29.14
C GLU A 508 19.47 34.09 -28.94
N GLU A 509 18.71 35.14 -28.70
CA GLU A 509 19.28 36.44 -28.39
C GLU A 509 20.11 36.40 -27.08
N LEU A 510 19.58 35.72 -26.04
CA LEU A 510 20.30 35.54 -24.78
C LEU A 510 21.59 34.71 -24.94
N LYS A 511 21.55 33.66 -25.78
CA LYS A 511 22.74 32.87 -26.11
C LYS A 511 23.84 33.67 -26.79
N ASN A 512 23.44 34.65 -27.57
CA ASN A 512 24.38 35.53 -28.29
C ASN A 512 25.02 36.61 -27.42
N ILE A 513 24.66 36.76 -26.14
CA ILE A 513 25.36 37.64 -25.20
C ILE A 513 26.77 37.08 -25.01
N PRO A 514 27.84 37.86 -25.24
CA PRO A 514 29.24 37.34 -25.24
C PRO A 514 29.67 36.63 -23.95
N ALA A 515 29.07 37.00 -22.83
CA ALA A 515 29.34 36.37 -21.54
C ALA A 515 28.52 35.09 -21.29
N CYS A 516 27.56 34.73 -22.14
CA CYS A 516 26.70 33.61 -21.95
C CYS A 516 27.45 32.27 -22.07
N LEU A 517 27.33 31.42 -21.07
CA LEU A 517 27.84 30.04 -21.08
C LEU A 517 26.72 29.03 -21.39
N SER A 518 25.52 29.26 -20.84
CA SER A 518 24.33 28.46 -21.16
C SER A 518 23.06 29.21 -20.78
N VAL A 519 21.96 28.87 -21.49
CA VAL A 519 20.63 29.36 -21.15
C VAL A 519 19.62 28.21 -21.28
N HIS A 520 18.74 28.07 -20.28
CA HIS A 520 17.69 27.08 -20.25
C HIS A 520 16.38 27.72 -19.79
N TYR A 521 15.28 27.34 -20.43
CA TYR A 521 13.94 27.77 -20.08
C TYR A 521 13.17 26.59 -19.51
N VAL A 522 12.57 26.79 -18.33
CA VAL A 522 11.89 25.76 -17.55
C VAL A 522 10.54 26.31 -17.09
N VAL A 523 9.49 25.50 -17.15
CA VAL A 523 8.15 25.84 -16.63
C VAL A 523 7.79 24.85 -15.53
N ILE A 524 7.45 25.37 -14.32
CA ILE A 524 7.17 24.57 -13.12
C ILE A 524 5.69 24.72 -12.71
#